data_a2f885dea3913ab11fbb50e8b7fdcd76
#
_entry.id   a2f885dea3913ab11fbb50e8b7fdcd76
#
_cell.length_a   1.000
_cell.length_b   1.000
_cell.length_c   1.000
_cell.angle_alpha   90.00
_cell.angle_beta   90.00
_cell.angle_gamma   90.00
#
_symmetry.space_group_name_H-M   'P 1'
#
loop_
_entity.id
_entity.type
_entity.pdbx_description
1 polymer ?
#
loop_
_entity_poly.entity_id
_entity_poly.type
_entity_poly.pdbx_seq_one_letter_code
_entity_poly.pdbx_strand_id
1 'polypeptide(L)'
;MEERLGCTLFERGGKAVRLTEDALELLPRIDRILTEIREVEATARRGRLAMEGRMRLGIIPTVAPYLLPHVLPALKDEYPNLRLELREAITGALVEDALNGRIDAFVAALPLDHAGLTTRELFSDRFYLAVPANDPDFVAPPVPPESPALERLMLLEEGHCLREQALAVCGSVKPVAMANYGATSLTTLLQMVAHGLGVTLIPEMAAGPAGDQRDLKIVPFAEPVPERRICLAWRRNSPRHNECLELARIVSGLQPLLRH
;
A
#
# COMPACT_ATOMS: atom_id res chain seq x y z
N MET A 1 -15.55 -15.29 -30.32
CA MET A 1 -14.11 -15.24 -29.95
C MET A 1 -13.55 -16.65 -29.90
N GLU A 2 -14.18 -17.57 -29.17
CA GLU A 2 -13.81 -18.99 -29.06
C GLU A 2 -13.65 -19.66 -30.42
N GLU A 3 -14.60 -19.46 -31.31
CA GLU A 3 -14.60 -19.97 -32.68
C GLU A 3 -13.37 -19.53 -33.53
N ARG A 4 -12.89 -18.29 -33.30
CA ARG A 4 -11.69 -17.76 -33.97
C ARG A 4 -10.39 -18.23 -33.35
N LEU A 5 -10.41 -18.57 -32.05
CA LEU A 5 -9.26 -19.07 -31.32
C LEU A 5 -9.14 -20.59 -31.39
N GLY A 6 -10.24 -21.27 -31.77
CA GLY A 6 -10.30 -22.73 -31.85
C GLY A 6 -10.29 -23.42 -30.48
N CYS A 7 -10.59 -22.69 -29.39
CA CYS A 7 -10.64 -23.21 -28.03
C CYS A 7 -11.83 -22.65 -27.26
N THR A 8 -12.28 -23.37 -26.25
CA THR A 8 -13.35 -22.97 -25.35
C THR A 8 -12.74 -22.16 -24.19
N LEU A 9 -13.26 -20.97 -23.93
CA LEU A 9 -12.75 -20.08 -22.88
C LEU A 9 -13.54 -20.16 -21.58
N PHE A 10 -14.79 -20.63 -21.64
CA PHE A 10 -15.69 -20.66 -20.50
C PHE A 10 -16.31 -22.05 -20.35
N GLU A 11 -16.23 -22.61 -19.15
CA GLU A 11 -16.98 -23.79 -18.74
C GLU A 11 -18.41 -23.39 -18.39
N ARG A 12 -19.38 -23.91 -19.15
CA ARG A 12 -20.81 -23.66 -18.97
C ARG A 12 -21.47 -24.86 -18.29
N GLY A 13 -21.16 -25.10 -17.04
CA GLY A 13 -21.75 -26.22 -16.30
C GLY A 13 -21.96 -25.86 -14.83
N GLY A 14 -23.13 -25.30 -14.47
CA GLY A 14 -23.46 -24.97 -13.09
C GLY A 14 -23.96 -23.55 -12.87
N LYS A 15 -24.07 -23.14 -11.59
CA LYS A 15 -24.52 -21.79 -11.18
C LYS A 15 -23.49 -20.69 -11.41
N ALA A 16 -22.26 -21.01 -11.81
CA ALA A 16 -21.19 -20.03 -12.04
C ALA A 16 -20.44 -20.38 -13.34
N VAL A 17 -20.07 -19.36 -14.10
CA VAL A 17 -19.17 -19.47 -15.26
C VAL A 17 -17.73 -19.51 -14.74
N ARG A 18 -16.96 -20.50 -15.18
CA ARG A 18 -15.53 -20.64 -14.85
C ARG A 18 -14.70 -20.47 -16.11
N LEU A 19 -13.49 -19.99 -15.95
CA LEU A 19 -12.50 -19.95 -17.03
C LEU A 19 -11.91 -21.36 -17.23
N THR A 20 -11.69 -21.74 -18.48
CA THR A 20 -10.95 -22.94 -18.84
C THR A 20 -9.44 -22.73 -18.64
N GLU A 21 -8.66 -23.81 -18.70
CA GLU A 21 -7.21 -23.76 -18.65
C GLU A 21 -6.63 -22.93 -19.81
N ASP A 22 -7.16 -23.10 -21.02
CA ASP A 22 -6.82 -22.28 -22.20
C ASP A 22 -7.11 -20.79 -21.95
N ALA A 23 -8.23 -20.46 -21.30
CA ALA A 23 -8.57 -19.10 -20.98
C ALA A 23 -7.60 -18.47 -19.95
N LEU A 24 -7.18 -19.23 -18.94
CA LEU A 24 -6.21 -18.79 -17.95
C LEU A 24 -4.82 -18.54 -18.57
N GLU A 25 -4.41 -19.37 -19.54
CA GLU A 25 -3.15 -19.14 -20.29
C GLU A 25 -3.21 -17.91 -21.20
N LEU A 26 -4.38 -17.67 -21.82
CA LEU A 26 -4.56 -16.53 -22.73
C LEU A 26 -4.79 -15.20 -21.99
N LEU A 27 -5.28 -15.23 -20.77
CA LEU A 27 -5.66 -14.04 -19.99
C LEU A 27 -4.54 -13.00 -19.88
N PRO A 28 -3.27 -13.36 -19.58
CA PRO A 28 -2.18 -12.38 -19.51
C PRO A 28 -1.89 -11.70 -20.86
N ARG A 29 -2.09 -12.43 -21.97
CA ARG A 29 -1.91 -11.89 -23.32
C ARG A 29 -3.03 -10.94 -23.70
N ILE A 30 -4.26 -11.27 -23.34
CA ILE A 30 -5.44 -10.40 -23.53
C ILE A 30 -5.30 -9.12 -22.73
N ASP A 31 -4.89 -9.21 -21.46
CA ASP A 31 -4.65 -8.05 -20.60
C ASP A 31 -3.57 -7.13 -21.21
N ARG A 32 -2.51 -7.68 -21.80
CA ARG A 32 -1.48 -6.91 -22.48
C ARG A 32 -2.05 -6.17 -23.70
N ILE A 33 -2.83 -6.84 -24.54
CA ILE A 33 -3.46 -6.22 -25.72
C ILE A 33 -4.40 -5.07 -25.29
N LEU A 34 -5.22 -5.29 -24.27
CA LEU A 34 -6.11 -4.26 -23.74
C LEU A 34 -5.33 -3.08 -23.15
N THR A 35 -4.17 -3.34 -22.59
CA THR A 35 -3.26 -2.30 -22.09
C THR A 35 -2.68 -1.48 -23.24
N GLU A 36 -2.19 -2.12 -24.29
CA GLU A 36 -1.68 -1.45 -25.50
C GLU A 36 -2.73 -0.56 -26.16
N ILE A 37 -3.99 -1.05 -26.25
CA ILE A 37 -5.11 -0.24 -26.78
C ILE A 37 -5.32 1.02 -25.93
N ARG A 38 -5.31 0.88 -24.61
CA ARG A 38 -5.45 2.03 -23.70
C ARG A 38 -4.31 3.02 -23.82
N GLU A 39 -3.09 2.53 -24.08
CA GLU A 39 -1.91 3.38 -24.31
C GLU A 39 -2.01 4.17 -25.62
N VAL A 40 -2.52 3.55 -26.67
CA VAL A 40 -2.82 4.25 -27.94
C VAL A 40 -3.86 5.35 -27.70
N GLU A 41 -4.94 5.07 -26.99
CA GLU A 41 -5.95 6.06 -26.62
C GLU A 41 -5.37 7.21 -25.78
N ALA A 42 -4.55 6.90 -24.77
CA ALA A 42 -3.91 7.90 -23.93
C ALA A 42 -2.92 8.76 -24.73
N THR A 43 -2.18 8.12 -25.66
CA THR A 43 -1.25 8.82 -26.54
C THR A 43 -1.98 9.75 -27.51
N ALA A 44 -3.11 9.32 -28.07
CA ALA A 44 -3.95 10.15 -28.94
C ALA A 44 -4.56 11.37 -28.22
N ARG A 45 -4.70 11.29 -26.91
CA ARG A 45 -5.18 12.41 -26.06
C ARG A 45 -4.06 13.35 -25.59
N ARG A 46 -2.80 13.10 -25.97
CA ARG A 46 -1.68 14.03 -25.71
C ARG A 46 -1.97 15.40 -26.28
N GLY A 47 -2.13 16.40 -25.41
CA GLY A 47 -2.51 17.76 -25.75
C GLY A 47 -3.80 18.24 -25.10
N ARG A 48 -4.54 17.37 -24.41
CA ARG A 48 -5.59 17.76 -23.46
C ARG A 48 -4.95 18.02 -22.10
N LEU A 49 -5.60 18.86 -21.30
CA LEU A 49 -5.13 19.27 -19.98
C LEU A 49 -4.67 18.06 -19.15
N ALA A 50 -3.52 18.18 -18.49
CA ALA A 50 -3.01 17.15 -17.57
C ALA A 50 -4.04 16.86 -16.47
N MET A 51 -4.09 15.61 -15.98
CA MET A 51 -4.97 15.18 -14.88
C MET A 51 -6.48 15.29 -15.19
N GLU A 52 -6.90 14.88 -16.39
CA GLU A 52 -8.31 14.73 -16.78
C GLU A 52 -8.66 13.26 -17.07
N GLY A 53 -9.97 12.97 -16.98
CA GLY A 53 -10.49 11.64 -17.28
C GLY A 53 -10.23 10.63 -16.17
N ARG A 54 -10.15 9.35 -16.50
CA ARG A 54 -10.04 8.24 -15.56
C ARG A 54 -8.58 7.97 -15.19
N MET A 55 -8.26 7.90 -13.90
CA MET A 55 -6.97 7.48 -13.37
C MET A 55 -7.18 6.40 -12.31
N ARG A 56 -6.45 5.28 -12.42
CA ARG A 56 -6.52 4.15 -11.50
C ARG A 56 -5.31 4.16 -10.60
N LEU A 57 -5.54 4.42 -9.31
CA LEU A 57 -4.51 4.53 -8.29
C LEU A 57 -4.58 3.34 -7.32
N GLY A 58 -3.49 2.58 -7.24
CA GLY A 58 -3.29 1.57 -6.22
C GLY A 58 -2.72 2.18 -4.94
N ILE A 59 -3.08 1.65 -3.78
CA ILE A 59 -2.50 2.08 -2.51
C ILE A 59 -2.40 0.88 -1.57
N ILE A 60 -1.29 0.76 -0.84
CA ILE A 60 -1.13 -0.30 0.17
C ILE A 60 -2.02 -0.05 1.39
N PRO A 61 -2.53 -1.12 2.06
CA PRO A 61 -3.51 -0.99 3.15
C PRO A 61 -3.03 -0.20 4.36
N THR A 62 -1.73 -0.15 4.60
CA THR A 62 -1.15 0.61 5.73
C THR A 62 -0.94 2.11 5.44
N VAL A 63 -1.33 2.56 4.25
CA VAL A 63 -1.25 3.97 3.82
C VAL A 63 -2.63 4.50 3.41
N ALA A 64 -3.45 3.71 2.72
CA ALA A 64 -4.71 4.13 2.15
C ALA A 64 -5.65 4.87 3.14
N PRO A 65 -5.95 4.35 4.34
CA PRO A 65 -6.90 4.98 5.27
C PRO A 65 -6.46 6.36 5.75
N TYR A 66 -5.15 6.60 5.80
CA TYR A 66 -4.56 7.83 6.35
C TYR A 66 -4.26 8.86 5.28
N LEU A 67 -3.91 8.41 4.07
CA LEU A 67 -3.56 9.29 2.95
C LEU A 67 -4.80 9.80 2.20
N LEU A 68 -5.77 8.92 1.94
CA LEU A 68 -6.94 9.24 1.12
C LEU A 68 -7.78 10.40 1.64
N PRO A 69 -8.04 10.57 2.95
CA PRO A 69 -8.79 11.73 3.46
C PRO A 69 -8.21 13.08 3.06
N HIS A 70 -6.91 13.15 2.83
CA HIS A 70 -6.19 14.38 2.43
C HIS A 70 -6.04 14.50 0.91
N VAL A 71 -5.75 13.40 0.23
CA VAL A 71 -5.51 13.38 -1.23
C VAL A 71 -6.80 13.60 -2.02
N LEU A 72 -7.91 12.98 -1.60
CA LEU A 72 -9.16 13.06 -2.36
C LEU A 72 -9.72 14.49 -2.45
N PRO A 73 -9.80 15.27 -1.36
CA PRO A 73 -10.23 16.67 -1.44
C PRO A 73 -9.27 17.49 -2.30
N ALA A 74 -7.96 17.38 -2.09
CA ALA A 74 -6.95 18.14 -2.83
C ALA A 74 -7.03 17.89 -4.34
N LEU A 75 -7.18 16.63 -4.76
CA LEU A 75 -7.35 16.28 -6.18
C LEU A 75 -8.67 16.76 -6.76
N LYS A 76 -9.76 16.72 -5.97
CA LYS A 76 -11.07 17.20 -6.42
C LYS A 76 -11.09 18.71 -6.65
N ASP A 77 -10.40 19.45 -5.79
CA ASP A 77 -10.34 20.91 -5.86
C ASP A 77 -9.44 21.38 -7.02
N GLU A 78 -8.28 20.73 -7.20
CA GLU A 78 -7.31 21.13 -8.24
C GLU A 78 -7.66 20.54 -9.63
N TYR A 79 -8.27 19.34 -9.66
CA TYR A 79 -8.59 18.61 -10.91
C TYR A 79 -10.04 18.08 -10.91
N PRO A 80 -11.06 18.94 -11.03
CA PRO A 80 -12.47 18.55 -10.93
C PRO A 80 -12.93 17.57 -12.01
N ASN A 81 -12.22 17.49 -13.13
CA ASN A 81 -12.51 16.57 -14.24
C ASN A 81 -11.78 15.21 -14.11
N LEU A 82 -10.96 15.03 -13.06
CA LEU A 82 -10.29 13.76 -12.78
C LEU A 82 -11.27 12.78 -12.14
N ARG A 83 -11.38 11.60 -12.72
CA ARG A 83 -12.12 10.46 -12.14
C ARG A 83 -11.14 9.46 -11.57
N LEU A 84 -10.90 9.54 -10.26
CA LEU A 84 -10.01 8.63 -9.57
C LEU A 84 -10.73 7.32 -9.25
N GLU A 85 -10.14 6.19 -9.67
CA GLU A 85 -10.53 4.84 -9.25
C GLU A 85 -9.45 4.29 -8.32
N LEU A 86 -9.87 3.80 -7.17
CA LEU A 86 -8.98 3.34 -6.13
C LEU A 86 -8.93 1.81 -6.06
N ARG A 87 -7.74 1.28 -5.84
CA ARG A 87 -7.51 -0.13 -5.56
C ARG A 87 -6.59 -0.28 -4.34
N GLU A 88 -7.11 -0.86 -3.29
CA GLU A 88 -6.32 -1.23 -2.13
C GLU A 88 -5.87 -2.69 -2.28
N ALA A 89 -4.54 -2.92 -2.21
CA ALA A 89 -3.95 -4.25 -2.26
C ALA A 89 -2.51 -4.25 -1.72
N ILE A 90 -1.98 -5.43 -1.42
CA ILE A 90 -0.57 -5.62 -1.01
C ILE A 90 0.38 -5.27 -2.14
N THR A 91 1.64 -4.94 -1.79
CA THR A 91 2.65 -4.42 -2.73
C THR A 91 2.83 -5.32 -3.96
N GLY A 92 2.94 -6.64 -3.79
CA GLY A 92 3.15 -7.57 -4.90
C GLY A 92 2.01 -7.52 -5.93
N ALA A 93 0.76 -7.47 -5.48
CA ALA A 93 -0.40 -7.36 -6.36
C ALA A 93 -0.44 -6.02 -7.10
N LEU A 94 -0.08 -4.91 -6.43
CA LEU A 94 -0.02 -3.59 -7.06
C LEU A 94 1.09 -3.49 -8.11
N VAL A 95 2.25 -4.11 -7.85
CA VAL A 95 3.34 -4.22 -8.84
C VAL A 95 2.86 -4.94 -10.09
N GLU A 96 2.24 -6.10 -9.91
CA GLU A 96 1.69 -6.90 -11.03
C GLU A 96 0.63 -6.11 -11.80
N ASP A 97 -0.29 -5.45 -11.10
CA ASP A 97 -1.34 -4.64 -11.72
C ASP A 97 -0.78 -3.46 -12.51
N ALA A 98 0.25 -2.80 -12.00
CA ALA A 98 0.91 -1.69 -12.71
C ALA A 98 1.62 -2.17 -13.97
N LEU A 99 2.38 -3.27 -13.89
CA LEU A 99 3.09 -3.85 -15.03
C LEU A 99 2.14 -4.32 -16.12
N ASN A 100 0.99 -4.87 -15.74
CA ASN A 100 -0.07 -5.29 -16.65
C ASN A 100 -1.01 -4.14 -17.07
N GLY A 101 -0.76 -2.88 -16.66
CA GLY A 101 -1.58 -1.72 -17.00
C GLY A 101 -3.00 -1.76 -16.43
N ARG A 102 -3.26 -2.58 -15.42
CA ARG A 102 -4.54 -2.62 -14.70
C ARG A 102 -4.73 -1.39 -13.81
N ILE A 103 -3.62 -0.82 -13.30
CA ILE A 103 -3.58 0.48 -12.61
C ILE A 103 -2.55 1.39 -13.29
N ASP A 104 -2.71 2.70 -13.13
CA ASP A 104 -1.87 3.71 -13.77
C ASP A 104 -0.66 4.08 -12.90
N ALA A 105 -0.85 4.11 -11.58
CA ALA A 105 0.19 4.32 -10.57
C ALA A 105 -0.23 3.66 -9.24
N PHE A 106 0.71 3.53 -8.31
CA PHE A 106 0.40 3.07 -6.94
C PHE A 106 1.32 3.68 -5.90
N VAL A 107 0.78 3.85 -4.69
CA VAL A 107 1.52 4.29 -3.50
C VAL A 107 1.92 3.06 -2.68
N ALA A 108 3.21 2.95 -2.39
CA ALA A 108 3.77 1.87 -1.59
C ALA A 108 5.00 2.35 -0.81
N ALA A 109 5.61 1.46 -0.01
CA ALA A 109 6.85 1.76 0.67
C ALA A 109 8.06 1.20 -0.10
N LEU A 110 9.18 1.93 -0.05
CA LEU A 110 10.47 1.47 -0.56
C LEU A 110 11.11 0.42 0.37
N PRO A 111 11.98 -0.48 -0.13
CA PRO A 111 12.43 -0.58 -1.52
C PRO A 111 11.42 -1.25 -2.45
N LEU A 112 11.41 -0.81 -3.72
CA LEU A 112 10.66 -1.41 -4.82
C LEU A 112 11.63 -1.67 -5.97
N ASP A 113 12.29 -2.83 -5.93
CA ASP A 113 13.33 -3.19 -6.92
C ASP A 113 12.71 -3.94 -8.10
N HIS A 114 12.13 -3.19 -9.04
CA HIS A 114 11.62 -3.76 -10.28
C HIS A 114 12.00 -2.91 -11.49
N ALA A 115 12.75 -3.49 -12.43
CA ALA A 115 13.26 -2.78 -13.62
C ALA A 115 12.19 -2.16 -14.52
N GLY A 116 10.96 -2.68 -14.49
CA GLY A 116 9.81 -2.16 -15.26
C GLY A 116 9.10 -0.97 -14.62
N LEU A 117 9.48 -0.57 -13.41
CA LEU A 117 8.86 0.54 -12.68
C LEU A 117 9.75 1.79 -12.67
N THR A 118 9.12 2.93 -12.54
CA THR A 118 9.69 4.21 -12.11
C THR A 118 9.10 4.56 -10.77
N THR A 119 9.93 4.97 -9.83
CA THR A 119 9.52 5.37 -8.49
C THR A 119 9.86 6.83 -8.23
N ARG A 120 9.00 7.51 -7.48
CA ARG A 120 9.24 8.86 -6.94
C ARG A 120 8.95 8.83 -5.45
N GLU A 121 9.97 9.09 -4.65
CA GLU A 121 9.79 9.25 -3.21
C GLU A 121 8.87 10.42 -2.91
N LEU A 122 7.94 10.22 -1.98
CA LEU A 122 6.94 11.20 -1.57
C LEU A 122 7.32 11.81 -0.22
N PHE A 123 7.51 10.97 0.79
CA PHE A 123 7.87 11.38 2.15
C PHE A 123 8.39 10.21 2.98
N SER A 124 9.08 10.52 4.08
CA SER A 124 9.41 9.57 5.16
C SER A 124 8.29 9.53 6.19
N ASP A 125 8.04 8.34 6.72
CA ASP A 125 7.00 8.01 7.70
C ASP A 125 7.66 7.22 8.84
N ARG A 126 7.81 7.86 10.01
CA ARG A 126 8.49 7.30 11.18
C ARG A 126 7.68 6.17 11.80
N PHE A 127 8.35 5.31 12.54
CA PHE A 127 7.67 4.29 13.32
C PHE A 127 7.58 4.67 14.79
N TYR A 128 6.48 4.24 15.40
CA TYR A 128 6.22 4.23 16.82
C TYR A 128 5.93 2.80 17.25
N LEU A 129 6.00 2.55 18.57
CA LEU A 129 5.55 1.30 19.14
C LEU A 129 4.15 1.50 19.75
N ALA A 130 3.17 0.71 19.31
CA ALA A 130 1.87 0.64 19.95
C ALA A 130 1.90 -0.47 21.02
N VAL A 131 1.53 -0.11 22.24
CA VAL A 131 1.48 -1.02 23.39
C VAL A 131 0.12 -0.93 24.10
N PRO A 132 -0.30 -1.98 24.83
CA PRO A 132 -1.51 -1.88 25.68
C PRO A 132 -1.38 -0.72 26.68
N ALA A 133 -2.49 0.00 26.93
CA ALA A 133 -2.48 1.13 27.89
C ALA A 133 -2.03 0.72 29.29
N ASN A 134 -2.36 -0.51 29.70
CA ASN A 134 -2.04 -1.10 31.01
C ASN A 134 -1.01 -2.24 30.85
N ASP A 135 -0.01 -2.07 29.98
CA ASP A 135 1.03 -3.07 29.81
C ASP A 135 1.85 -3.24 31.09
N PRO A 136 1.90 -4.44 31.71
CA PRO A 136 2.68 -4.67 32.92
C PRO A 136 4.21 -4.56 32.67
N ASP A 137 4.63 -4.82 31.41
CA ASP A 137 6.01 -4.74 30.95
C ASP A 137 6.27 -3.41 30.19
N PHE A 138 5.56 -2.35 30.58
CA PHE A 138 5.68 -1.05 29.92
C PHE A 138 7.11 -0.51 29.99
N VAL A 139 7.67 -0.26 28.83
CA VAL A 139 8.99 0.40 28.69
C VAL A 139 8.77 1.91 28.55
N ALA A 140 9.42 2.68 29.45
CA ALA A 140 9.35 4.13 29.39
C ALA A 140 9.95 4.67 28.08
N PRO A 141 9.30 5.67 27.44
CA PRO A 141 9.82 6.28 26.23
C PRO A 141 11.09 7.10 26.50
N PRO A 142 11.99 7.21 25.51
CA PRO A 142 11.94 6.59 24.18
C PRO A 142 12.38 5.13 24.23
N VAL A 143 11.72 4.28 23.40
CA VAL A 143 12.02 2.84 23.34
C VAL A 143 13.27 2.60 22.49
N PRO A 144 14.30 1.91 23.03
CA PRO A 144 15.47 1.53 22.22
C PRO A 144 15.09 0.46 21.17
N PRO A 145 15.75 0.45 20.00
CA PRO A 145 15.47 -0.55 18.95
C PRO A 145 15.71 -2.01 19.39
N GLU A 146 16.48 -2.21 20.44
CA GLU A 146 16.82 -3.54 21.01
C GLU A 146 15.97 -3.88 22.25
N SER A 147 14.85 -3.17 22.44
CA SER A 147 13.98 -3.36 23.61
C SER A 147 13.44 -4.78 23.67
N PRO A 148 13.45 -5.43 24.88
CA PRO A 148 12.77 -6.71 25.07
C PRO A 148 11.27 -6.68 24.77
N ALA A 149 10.63 -5.51 24.80
CA ALA A 149 9.24 -5.36 24.37
C ALA A 149 8.99 -5.86 22.94
N LEU A 150 10.01 -5.78 22.06
CA LEU A 150 9.93 -6.26 20.68
C LEU A 150 9.91 -7.80 20.56
N GLU A 151 10.21 -8.55 21.61
CA GLU A 151 10.02 -10.00 21.62
C GLU A 151 8.54 -10.39 21.52
N ARG A 152 7.63 -9.49 21.95
CA ARG A 152 6.18 -9.66 21.87
C ARG A 152 5.55 -9.01 20.63
N LEU A 153 6.40 -8.73 19.61
CA LEU A 153 5.94 -8.02 18.41
C LEU A 153 4.94 -8.86 17.61
N MET A 154 3.80 -8.29 17.35
CA MET A 154 2.77 -8.81 16.46
C MET A 154 2.94 -8.18 15.08
N LEU A 155 2.75 -8.96 14.03
CA LEU A 155 2.96 -8.55 12.66
C LEU A 155 1.71 -8.77 11.80
N LEU A 156 1.61 -8.00 10.74
CA LEU A 156 0.65 -8.28 9.67
C LEU A 156 1.03 -9.58 8.94
N GLU A 157 0.08 -10.15 8.20
CA GLU A 157 0.30 -11.30 7.34
C GLU A 157 1.37 -11.04 6.28
N GLU A 158 1.86 -12.12 5.69
CA GLU A 158 2.83 -12.05 4.58
C GLU A 158 2.30 -11.25 3.40
N GLY A 159 3.21 -10.57 2.68
CA GLY A 159 2.89 -9.69 1.56
C GLY A 159 2.66 -8.23 1.95
N HIS A 160 2.46 -7.92 3.23
CA HIS A 160 2.46 -6.54 3.71
C HIS A 160 3.88 -6.03 3.92
N CYS A 161 4.28 -4.95 3.23
CA CYS A 161 5.61 -4.36 3.40
C CYS A 161 5.91 -3.91 4.84
N LEU A 162 4.89 -3.53 5.61
CA LEU A 162 5.04 -3.18 7.02
C LEU A 162 5.57 -4.36 7.86
N ARG A 163 5.23 -5.61 7.49
CA ARG A 163 5.78 -6.80 8.16
C ARG A 163 7.30 -6.87 8.02
N GLU A 164 7.81 -6.77 6.78
CA GLU A 164 9.25 -6.83 6.51
C GLU A 164 9.99 -5.65 7.15
N GLN A 165 9.39 -4.48 7.14
CA GLN A 165 9.92 -3.29 7.77
C GLN A 165 9.99 -3.44 9.29
N ALA A 166 8.95 -3.98 9.91
CA ALA A 166 8.92 -4.25 11.34
C ALA A 166 9.99 -5.28 11.75
N LEU A 167 10.17 -6.33 10.97
CA LEU A 167 11.24 -7.30 11.19
C LEU A 167 12.63 -6.67 11.06
N ALA A 168 12.82 -5.77 10.09
CA ALA A 168 14.07 -5.05 9.92
C ALA A 168 14.39 -4.12 11.12
N VAL A 169 13.39 -3.50 11.71
CA VAL A 169 13.56 -2.69 12.94
C VAL A 169 13.97 -3.52 14.13
N CYS A 170 13.45 -4.76 14.26
CA CYS A 170 13.80 -5.65 15.36
C CYS A 170 15.26 -6.12 15.32
N GLY A 171 15.93 -6.08 14.16
CA GLY A 171 17.33 -6.46 14.02
C GLY A 171 17.65 -7.86 14.56
N SER A 172 18.35 -7.92 15.70
CA SER A 172 18.73 -9.18 16.37
C SER A 172 17.64 -9.74 17.28
N VAL A 173 16.65 -8.94 17.68
CA VAL A 173 15.53 -9.40 18.50
C VAL A 173 14.61 -10.27 17.64
N LYS A 174 14.48 -11.55 18.02
CA LYS A 174 13.58 -12.47 17.33
C LYS A 174 12.22 -12.44 18.02
N PRO A 175 11.17 -11.94 17.35
CA PRO A 175 9.84 -11.99 17.93
C PRO A 175 9.42 -13.44 18.22
N VAL A 176 9.15 -13.75 19.47
CA VAL A 176 8.78 -15.10 19.91
C VAL A 176 7.31 -15.39 19.61
N ALA A 177 6.49 -14.35 19.60
CA ALA A 177 5.03 -14.47 19.53
C ALA A 177 4.45 -14.50 18.10
N MET A 178 5.25 -14.83 17.09
CA MET A 178 4.78 -14.79 15.69
C MET A 178 3.86 -15.95 15.28
N ALA A 179 3.62 -16.89 16.18
CA ALA A 179 2.83 -18.06 15.86
C ALA A 179 1.34 -17.72 15.84
N ASN A 180 0.75 -17.68 14.66
CA ASN A 180 -0.67 -17.94 14.40
C ASN A 180 -1.71 -16.79 14.51
N TYR A 181 -1.30 -15.55 14.67
CA TYR A 181 -2.25 -14.42 14.58
C TYR A 181 -2.02 -13.66 13.28
N GLY A 182 -2.66 -14.09 12.19
CA GLY A 182 -2.64 -13.38 10.92
C GLY A 182 -3.62 -12.22 10.96
N ALA A 183 -3.13 -10.99 11.12
CA ALA A 183 -3.95 -9.80 10.90
C ALA A 183 -3.71 -9.28 9.48
N THR A 184 -4.78 -9.14 8.71
CA THR A 184 -4.75 -8.59 7.35
C THR A 184 -4.82 -7.07 7.32
N SER A 185 -5.17 -6.43 8.45
CA SER A 185 -5.25 -4.98 8.56
C SER A 185 -4.58 -4.45 9.83
N LEU A 186 -4.01 -3.25 9.72
CA LEU A 186 -3.39 -2.57 10.87
C LEU A 186 -4.41 -2.28 11.96
N THR A 187 -5.65 -1.96 11.60
CA THR A 187 -6.73 -1.71 12.58
C THR A 187 -7.03 -2.96 13.42
N THR A 188 -7.13 -4.13 12.79
CA THR A 188 -7.32 -5.40 13.52
C THR A 188 -6.13 -5.67 14.44
N LEU A 189 -4.91 -5.47 13.94
CA LEU A 189 -3.69 -5.67 14.72
C LEU A 189 -3.65 -4.77 15.97
N LEU A 190 -4.04 -3.50 15.83
CA LEU A 190 -4.13 -2.56 16.95
C LEU A 190 -5.18 -2.98 17.99
N GLN A 191 -6.32 -3.53 17.57
CA GLN A 191 -7.32 -4.07 18.50
C GLN A 191 -6.76 -5.26 19.32
N MET A 192 -5.97 -6.13 18.66
CA MET A 192 -5.32 -7.24 19.35
C MET A 192 -4.30 -6.72 20.39
N VAL A 193 -3.52 -5.69 20.03
CA VAL A 193 -2.60 -5.01 20.97
C VAL A 193 -3.35 -4.39 22.14
N ALA A 194 -4.44 -3.65 21.88
CA ALA A 194 -5.27 -3.03 22.89
C ALA A 194 -5.76 -4.04 23.96
N HIS A 195 -5.98 -5.28 23.55
CA HIS A 195 -6.42 -6.37 24.43
C HIS A 195 -5.26 -7.20 25.03
N GLY A 196 -4.02 -6.70 24.95
CA GLY A 196 -2.87 -7.29 25.65
C GLY A 196 -2.22 -8.50 24.98
N LEU A 197 -2.52 -8.76 23.69
CA LEU A 197 -1.95 -9.90 22.98
C LEU A 197 -0.47 -9.70 22.58
N GLY A 198 0.04 -8.48 22.63
CA GLY A 198 1.42 -8.13 22.30
C GLY A 198 1.59 -6.64 22.05
N VAL A 199 2.62 -6.29 21.29
CA VAL A 199 2.92 -4.92 20.85
C VAL A 199 3.06 -4.91 19.32
N THR A 200 2.98 -3.74 18.67
CA THR A 200 3.20 -3.66 17.22
C THR A 200 3.85 -2.34 16.81
N LEU A 201 4.55 -2.35 15.67
CA LEU A 201 4.99 -1.11 15.03
C LEU A 201 3.82 -0.44 14.32
N ILE A 202 3.73 0.85 14.51
CA ILE A 202 2.72 1.71 13.89
C ILE A 202 3.40 2.86 13.16
N PRO A 203 3.04 3.15 11.89
CA PRO A 203 3.53 4.33 11.18
C PRO A 203 3.00 5.63 11.79
N GLU A 204 3.76 6.72 11.70
CA GLU A 204 3.40 8.04 12.21
C GLU A 204 2.03 8.50 11.71
N MET A 205 1.74 8.30 10.42
CA MET A 205 0.44 8.65 9.82
C MET A 205 -0.76 7.95 10.47
N ALA A 206 -0.53 6.81 11.13
CA ALA A 206 -1.55 6.05 11.83
C ALA A 206 -1.56 6.33 13.35
N ALA A 207 -0.53 7.02 13.86
CA ALA A 207 -0.33 7.21 15.30
C ALA A 207 -1.40 8.12 15.93
N GLY A 208 -1.81 9.20 15.26
CA GLY A 208 -2.86 10.09 15.75
C GLY A 208 -4.20 9.36 15.98
N PRO A 209 -4.80 8.77 14.93
CA PRO A 209 -6.03 7.99 15.09
C PRO A 209 -5.94 6.81 16.05
N ALA A 210 -4.74 6.21 16.22
CA ALA A 210 -4.53 5.15 17.19
C ALA A 210 -4.37 5.68 18.62
N GLY A 211 -3.76 6.86 18.80
CA GLY A 211 -3.57 7.51 20.09
C GLY A 211 -4.88 7.97 20.75
N ASP A 212 -5.92 8.16 19.96
CA ASP A 212 -7.27 8.47 20.47
C ASP A 212 -7.95 7.26 21.15
N GLN A 213 -7.40 6.05 20.99
CA GLN A 213 -7.92 4.84 21.62
C GLN A 213 -7.44 4.74 23.07
N ARG A 214 -8.38 4.66 24.02
CA ARG A 214 -8.09 4.64 25.48
C ARG A 214 -7.25 3.44 25.92
N ASP A 215 -7.34 2.34 25.17
CA ASP A 215 -6.71 1.05 25.51
C ASP A 215 -5.33 0.87 24.85
N LEU A 216 -4.83 1.91 24.17
CA LEU A 216 -3.50 1.93 23.53
C LEU A 216 -2.65 3.10 24.04
N LYS A 217 -1.34 2.88 24.07
CA LYS A 217 -0.32 3.93 24.17
C LYS A 217 0.59 3.86 22.96
N ILE A 218 0.88 5.03 22.38
CA ILE A 218 1.82 5.17 21.28
C ILE A 218 3.12 5.72 21.83
N VAL A 219 4.19 4.96 21.67
CA VAL A 219 5.49 5.22 22.31
C VAL A 219 6.54 5.49 21.23
N PRO A 220 7.28 6.63 21.31
CA PRO A 220 8.33 6.93 20.36
C PRO A 220 9.56 6.05 20.54
N PHE A 221 10.28 5.76 19.46
CA PHE A 221 11.59 5.13 19.49
C PHE A 221 12.69 6.13 19.82
N ALA A 222 13.79 5.63 20.40
CA ALA A 222 15.02 6.37 20.56
C ALA A 222 15.69 6.61 19.19
N GLU A 223 16.52 7.63 19.10
CA GLU A 223 17.32 7.91 17.89
C GLU A 223 18.41 6.83 17.68
N PRO A 224 18.67 6.40 16.44
CA PRO A 224 17.96 6.84 15.23
C PRO A 224 16.55 6.23 15.13
N VAL A 225 15.54 7.09 14.98
CA VAL A 225 14.14 6.65 14.87
C VAL A 225 13.98 5.83 13.59
N PRO A 226 13.46 4.59 13.67
CA PRO A 226 13.19 3.81 12.48
C PRO A 226 12.08 4.45 11.65
N GLU A 227 12.23 4.41 10.33
CA GLU A 227 11.28 5.01 9.39
C GLU A 227 11.13 4.16 8.13
N ARG A 228 10.06 4.40 7.40
CA ARG A 228 9.85 3.89 6.04
C ARG A 228 9.75 5.05 5.07
N ARG A 229 10.17 4.84 3.83
CA ARG A 229 10.02 5.83 2.76
C ARG A 229 8.84 5.45 1.89
N ILE A 230 7.86 6.35 1.77
CA ILE A 230 6.69 6.16 0.93
C ILE A 230 6.99 6.73 -0.46
N CYS A 231 6.58 6.01 -1.49
CA CYS A 231 6.78 6.41 -2.88
C CYS A 231 5.51 6.24 -3.71
N LEU A 232 5.42 7.01 -4.78
CA LEU A 232 4.55 6.74 -5.92
C LEU A 232 5.36 5.94 -6.95
N ALA A 233 4.79 4.86 -7.45
CA ALA A 233 5.38 4.02 -8.47
C ALA A 233 4.43 3.86 -9.65
N TRP A 234 5.00 3.77 -10.86
CA TRP A 234 4.25 3.55 -12.09
C TRP A 234 5.13 2.83 -13.10
N ARG A 235 4.52 2.28 -14.14
CA ARG A 235 5.26 1.60 -15.21
C ARG A 235 6.21 2.59 -15.91
N ARG A 236 7.46 2.18 -16.15
CA ARG A 236 8.52 3.02 -16.73
C ARG A 236 8.10 3.68 -18.04
N ASN A 237 7.43 2.96 -18.91
CA ASN A 237 6.97 3.45 -20.20
C ASN A 237 5.51 3.92 -20.18
N SER A 238 4.99 4.34 -19.01
CA SER A 238 3.62 4.83 -18.91
C SER A 238 3.43 6.10 -19.74
N PRO A 239 2.40 6.17 -20.59
CA PRO A 239 2.06 7.39 -21.32
C PRO A 239 1.57 8.51 -20.37
N ARG A 240 1.25 8.16 -19.11
CA ARG A 240 0.80 9.07 -18.05
C ARG A 240 1.92 9.53 -17.13
N HIS A 241 3.18 9.43 -17.57
CA HIS A 241 4.35 9.78 -16.76
C HIS A 241 4.25 11.18 -16.12
N ASN A 242 3.85 12.20 -16.91
CA ASN A 242 3.73 13.56 -16.40
C ASN A 242 2.60 13.71 -15.38
N GLU A 243 1.48 13.01 -15.56
CA GLU A 243 0.37 12.97 -14.60
C GLU A 243 0.78 12.27 -13.29
N CYS A 244 1.60 11.23 -13.38
CA CYS A 244 2.18 10.58 -12.20
C CYS A 244 3.14 11.50 -11.44
N LEU A 245 3.96 12.30 -12.14
CA LEU A 245 4.81 13.30 -11.51
C LEU A 245 3.99 14.39 -10.81
N GLU A 246 2.89 14.83 -11.44
CA GLU A 246 1.99 15.82 -10.85
C GLU A 246 1.26 15.27 -9.64
N LEU A 247 0.77 14.02 -9.69
CA LEU A 247 0.21 13.34 -8.53
C LEU A 247 1.23 13.23 -7.39
N ALA A 248 2.49 12.90 -7.70
CA ALA A 248 3.56 12.84 -6.72
C ALA A 248 3.80 14.20 -6.05
N ARG A 249 3.76 15.31 -6.82
CA ARG A 249 3.89 16.69 -6.30
C ARG A 249 2.79 16.99 -5.27
N ILE A 250 1.54 16.70 -5.64
CA ILE A 250 0.39 16.93 -4.77
C ILE A 250 0.52 16.13 -3.48
N VAL A 251 0.74 14.82 -3.59
CA VAL A 251 0.84 13.93 -2.42
C VAL A 251 1.99 14.32 -1.50
N SER A 252 3.17 14.67 -2.06
CA SER A 252 4.30 15.15 -1.25
C SER A 252 3.98 16.46 -0.52
N GLY A 253 3.19 17.33 -1.11
CA GLY A 253 2.74 18.59 -0.48
C GLY A 253 1.82 18.39 0.72
N LEU A 254 1.21 17.20 0.87
CA LEU A 254 0.31 16.87 1.98
C LEU A 254 1.05 16.29 3.20
N GLN A 255 2.37 16.06 3.12
CA GLN A 255 3.15 15.50 4.22
C GLN A 255 2.92 16.19 5.58
N PRO A 256 2.84 17.55 5.69
CA PRO A 256 2.61 18.21 6.96
C PRO A 256 1.28 17.84 7.64
N LEU A 257 0.27 17.41 6.85
CA LEU A 257 -1.04 17.00 7.34
C LEU A 257 -1.07 15.53 7.81
N LEU A 258 -0.02 14.78 7.52
CA LEU A 258 0.10 13.35 7.86
C LEU A 258 0.93 13.12 9.14
N ARG A 259 1.50 14.17 9.71
CA ARG A 259 2.26 14.14 10.96
C ARG A 259 1.37 14.55 12.11
N HIS A 260 1.40 13.80 13.17
CA HIS A 260 0.65 14.04 14.41
C HIS A 260 1.56 14.27 15.59
#